data_e2448a98e17902c154a3a45dd780d9e9
#
_entry.id   e2448a98e17902c154a3a45dd780d9e9
#
_cell.length_a   1.000
_cell.length_b   1.000
_cell.length_c   1.000
_cell.angle_alpha   90.00
_cell.angle_beta   90.00
_cell.angle_gamma   90.00
#
_symmetry.space_group_name_H-M   'P 1'
#
loop_
_entity.id
_entity.type
_entity.pdbx_description
1 polymer ?
#
loop_
_entity_poly.entity_id
_entity_poly.type
_entity_poly.pdbx_seq_one_letter_code
_entity_poly.pdbx_strand_id
1 'polypeptide(L)'
;MSIQFILMCLVTIVCLIVNVRLGLFVLGMQVLMWIAFFMYHRWRYIQIAKLSETLRRVSLGHYELEIRDNQEGELSILKSELYKVTLRLKEANELLEQETQYLADAMSDISHQLKTPLTSMRMMNELLADPNLDEQTRLMFISQNKTQLDRLQWLVSSLLKFAKLDTKTADFKQEILSVKTLIQHAIEPLMIPLEIKEQQFIVQGDECKIVGDFHWTVEALTNIFKNAIEHTPVCGTIQVNIQKNPIYTEITIKDNGEGIDKEDLPYLFKRFYRGKNANRDSVGIGLAMAKSIINEQNGDILVESILGVGTTFKLKFYKLIV
;
A
#
# COMPACT_ATOMS: atom_id res chain seq x y z
N MET A 1 -25.20 -39.37 32.88
CA MET A 1 -25.77 -38.83 34.14
C MET A 1 -26.71 -39.81 34.83
N SER A 2 -27.70 -40.41 34.17
CA SER A 2 -28.70 -41.31 34.80
C SER A 2 -28.07 -42.56 35.44
N ILE A 3 -27.09 -43.20 34.84
CA ILE A 3 -26.46 -44.41 35.34
C ILE A 3 -25.63 -44.15 36.60
N GLN A 4 -24.87 -43.06 36.65
CA GLN A 4 -24.07 -42.66 37.81
C GLN A 4 -24.95 -42.31 39.01
N PHE A 5 -26.08 -41.63 38.79
CA PHE A 5 -27.04 -41.31 39.81
C PHE A 5 -27.67 -42.58 40.41
N ILE A 6 -28.07 -43.54 39.57
CA ILE A 6 -28.65 -44.84 40.01
C ILE A 6 -27.63 -45.62 40.86
N LEU A 7 -26.37 -45.65 40.40
CA LEU A 7 -25.31 -46.36 41.12
C LEU A 7 -25.01 -45.72 42.50
N MET A 8 -25.01 -44.40 42.58
CA MET A 8 -24.83 -43.66 43.83
C MET A 8 -26.00 -43.87 44.81
N CYS A 9 -27.24 -43.88 44.34
CA CYS A 9 -28.39 -44.20 45.13
C CYS A 9 -28.34 -45.64 45.67
N LEU A 10 -27.87 -46.58 44.86
CA LEU A 10 -27.74 -47.98 45.24
C LEU A 10 -26.68 -48.15 46.35
N VAL A 11 -25.53 -47.49 46.25
CA VAL A 11 -24.49 -47.48 47.26
C VAL A 11 -24.95 -46.88 48.58
N THR A 12 -25.73 -45.77 48.54
CA THR A 12 -26.28 -45.18 49.76
C THR A 12 -27.31 -46.10 50.50
N ILE A 13 -28.16 -46.77 49.71
CA ILE A 13 -29.11 -47.70 50.24
C ILE A 13 -28.41 -48.89 50.94
N VAL A 14 -27.39 -49.47 50.29
CA VAL A 14 -26.60 -50.56 50.91
C VAL A 14 -25.89 -50.09 52.17
N CYS A 15 -25.27 -48.91 52.19
CA CYS A 15 -24.61 -48.36 53.36
C CYS A 15 -25.59 -48.08 54.50
N LEU A 16 -26.81 -47.63 54.22
CA LEU A 16 -27.88 -47.41 55.22
C LEU A 16 -28.36 -48.71 55.87
N ILE A 17 -28.45 -49.82 55.14
CA ILE A 17 -28.83 -51.15 55.63
C ILE A 17 -27.74 -51.72 56.55
N VAL A 18 -26.45 -51.51 56.24
CA VAL A 18 -25.30 -52.01 57.00
C VAL A 18 -25.11 -51.22 58.32
N ASN A 19 -25.11 -49.88 58.21
CA ASN A 19 -24.96 -49.00 59.37
C ASN A 19 -25.53 -47.60 59.06
N VAL A 20 -26.54 -47.20 59.83
CA VAL A 20 -27.25 -45.91 59.63
C VAL A 20 -26.33 -44.70 59.70
N ARG A 21 -25.34 -44.69 60.59
CA ARG A 21 -24.41 -43.58 60.73
C ARG A 21 -23.51 -43.46 59.50
N LEU A 22 -23.06 -44.57 58.89
CA LEU A 22 -22.25 -44.62 57.70
C LEU A 22 -23.08 -44.22 56.50
N GLY A 23 -24.33 -44.62 56.39
CA GLY A 23 -25.24 -44.23 55.29
C GLY A 23 -25.51 -42.72 55.28
N LEU A 24 -25.77 -42.12 56.48
CA LEU A 24 -25.94 -40.66 56.61
C LEU A 24 -24.66 -39.86 56.16
N PHE A 25 -23.46 -40.35 56.49
CA PHE A 25 -22.22 -39.74 56.11
C PHE A 25 -22.03 -39.78 54.59
N VAL A 26 -22.27 -40.95 53.98
CA VAL A 26 -22.18 -41.12 52.51
C VAL A 26 -23.18 -40.22 51.77
N LEU A 27 -24.40 -40.11 52.28
CA LEU A 27 -25.42 -39.22 51.72
C LEU A 27 -25.03 -37.76 51.83
N GLY A 28 -24.44 -37.31 52.93
CA GLY A 28 -23.91 -35.95 53.10
C GLY A 28 -22.80 -35.64 52.12
N MET A 29 -21.86 -36.58 51.94
CA MET A 29 -20.78 -36.44 50.95
C MET A 29 -21.34 -36.37 49.51
N GLN A 30 -22.34 -37.16 49.17
CA GLN A 30 -22.95 -37.11 47.83
C GLN A 30 -23.67 -35.78 47.59
N VAL A 31 -24.40 -35.26 48.56
CA VAL A 31 -25.07 -33.95 48.47
C VAL A 31 -24.03 -32.84 48.24
N LEU A 32 -22.92 -32.84 48.98
CA LEU A 32 -21.82 -31.88 48.78
C LEU A 32 -21.22 -31.98 47.36
N MET A 33 -20.98 -33.20 46.88
CA MET A 33 -20.47 -33.43 45.55
C MET A 33 -21.43 -32.94 44.44
N TRP A 34 -22.75 -33.13 44.64
CA TRP A 34 -23.77 -32.62 43.72
C TRP A 34 -23.83 -31.08 43.72
N ILE A 35 -23.73 -30.46 44.89
CA ILE A 35 -23.67 -28.99 45.00
C ILE A 35 -22.43 -28.46 44.26
N ALA A 36 -21.27 -29.03 44.51
CA ALA A 36 -20.04 -28.65 43.85
C ALA A 36 -20.13 -28.83 42.30
N PHE A 37 -20.69 -29.97 41.86
CA PHE A 37 -20.91 -30.25 40.45
C PHE A 37 -21.87 -29.23 39.79
N PHE A 38 -22.99 -28.93 40.46
CA PHE A 38 -23.96 -27.96 39.98
C PHE A 38 -23.36 -26.54 39.91
N MET A 39 -22.61 -26.12 40.93
CA MET A 39 -21.91 -24.83 40.95
C MET A 39 -20.89 -24.72 39.80
N TYR A 40 -20.10 -25.79 39.60
CA TYR A 40 -19.14 -25.85 38.51
C TYR A 40 -19.81 -25.75 37.13
N HIS A 41 -20.89 -26.52 36.89
CA HIS A 41 -21.62 -26.46 35.63
C HIS A 41 -22.27 -25.09 35.38
N ARG A 42 -22.86 -24.47 36.42
CA ARG A 42 -23.46 -23.14 36.35
C ARG A 42 -22.39 -22.08 36.01
N TRP A 43 -21.24 -22.14 36.67
CA TRP A 43 -20.12 -21.25 36.39
C TRP A 43 -19.65 -21.40 34.95
N ARG A 44 -19.43 -22.63 34.49
CA ARG A 44 -18.99 -22.93 33.10
C ARG A 44 -20.00 -22.43 32.07
N TYR A 45 -21.30 -22.60 32.32
CA TYR A 45 -22.35 -22.11 31.43
C TYR A 45 -22.33 -20.57 31.28
N ILE A 46 -22.15 -19.86 32.41
CA ILE A 46 -22.03 -18.40 32.42
C ILE A 46 -20.79 -17.93 31.61
N GLN A 47 -19.67 -18.63 31.73
CA GLN A 47 -18.47 -18.30 30.97
C GLN A 47 -18.65 -18.51 29.47
N ILE A 48 -19.31 -19.58 29.06
CA ILE A 48 -19.62 -19.84 27.64
C ILE A 48 -20.60 -18.79 27.10
N ALA A 49 -21.61 -18.40 27.87
CA ALA A 49 -22.55 -17.35 27.47
C ALA A 49 -21.86 -15.99 27.28
N LYS A 50 -20.94 -15.62 28.18
CA LYS A 50 -20.12 -14.41 28.03
C LYS A 50 -19.26 -14.45 26.75
N LEU A 51 -18.63 -15.59 26.45
CA LEU A 51 -17.81 -15.78 25.27
C LEU A 51 -18.64 -15.64 23.98
N SER A 52 -19.84 -16.22 23.96
CA SER A 52 -20.79 -16.11 22.86
C SER A 52 -21.23 -14.65 22.61
N GLU A 53 -21.51 -13.90 23.68
CA GLU A 53 -21.85 -12.48 23.56
C GLU A 53 -20.69 -11.64 23.06
N THR A 54 -19.47 -11.95 23.50
CA THR A 54 -18.25 -11.30 23.01
C THR A 54 -18.06 -11.55 21.51
N LEU A 55 -18.20 -12.80 21.05
CA LEU A 55 -18.16 -13.15 19.63
C LEU A 55 -19.22 -12.40 18.81
N ARG A 56 -20.43 -12.27 19.37
CA ARG A 56 -21.49 -11.51 18.70
C ARG A 56 -21.15 -10.04 18.54
N ARG A 57 -20.51 -9.42 19.54
CA ARG A 57 -20.02 -8.03 19.43
C ARG A 57 -18.94 -7.89 18.37
N VAL A 58 -17.99 -8.82 18.32
CA VAL A 58 -16.94 -8.84 17.28
C VAL A 58 -17.55 -8.95 15.88
N SER A 59 -18.56 -9.82 15.71
CA SER A 59 -19.24 -9.96 14.41
C SER A 59 -20.02 -8.71 13.98
N LEU A 60 -20.34 -7.82 14.91
CA LEU A 60 -20.97 -6.51 14.66
C LEU A 60 -19.94 -5.38 14.47
N GLY A 61 -18.63 -5.70 14.40
CA GLY A 61 -17.58 -4.71 14.21
C GLY A 61 -17.05 -4.06 15.50
N HIS A 62 -17.47 -4.52 16.66
CA HIS A 62 -16.94 -4.02 17.95
C HIS A 62 -15.77 -4.89 18.41
N TYR A 63 -14.56 -4.49 18.07
CA TYR A 63 -13.33 -5.24 18.34
C TYR A 63 -12.70 -4.93 19.72
N GLU A 64 -13.37 -4.18 20.58
CA GLU A 64 -12.89 -3.91 21.94
C GLU A 64 -13.09 -5.14 22.83
N LEU A 65 -12.01 -5.85 23.07
CA LEU A 65 -11.97 -7.02 23.93
C LEU A 65 -11.10 -6.72 25.16
N GLU A 66 -11.74 -6.48 26.30
CA GLU A 66 -11.07 -6.57 27.58
C GLU A 66 -10.97 -8.04 28.00
N ILE A 67 -9.89 -8.71 27.58
CA ILE A 67 -9.58 -10.05 28.06
C ILE A 67 -8.36 -9.98 28.97
N ARG A 68 -8.57 -9.52 30.19
CA ARG A 68 -7.65 -9.72 31.30
C ARG A 68 -8.23 -10.81 32.19
N ASP A 69 -8.00 -12.07 31.86
CA ASP A 69 -8.38 -13.18 32.73
C ASP A 69 -7.22 -14.17 32.78
N ASN A 70 -6.48 -14.14 33.91
CA ASN A 70 -5.32 -15.01 34.18
C ASN A 70 -5.76 -16.36 34.77
N GLN A 71 -6.94 -16.90 34.39
CA GLN A 71 -7.37 -18.19 34.89
C GLN A 71 -6.77 -19.31 34.03
N GLU A 72 -6.15 -20.27 34.68
CA GLU A 72 -5.65 -21.49 34.03
C GLU A 72 -6.80 -22.44 33.65
N GLY A 73 -6.79 -23.00 32.43
CA GLY A 73 -7.74 -24.00 31.97
C GLY A 73 -8.07 -23.95 30.48
N GLU A 74 -8.79 -24.94 29.99
CA GLU A 74 -9.20 -25.09 28.58
C GLU A 74 -9.95 -23.86 28.01
N LEU A 75 -10.78 -23.23 28.83
CA LEU A 75 -11.50 -22.00 28.48
C LEU A 75 -10.57 -20.80 28.31
N SER A 76 -9.45 -20.74 29.01
CA SER A 76 -8.46 -19.69 28.88
C SER A 76 -7.72 -19.80 27.56
N ILE A 77 -7.39 -21.00 27.11
CA ILE A 77 -6.79 -21.25 25.79
C ILE A 77 -7.73 -20.77 24.69
N LEU A 78 -9.02 -21.15 24.77
CA LEU A 78 -10.02 -20.73 23.79
C LEU A 78 -10.19 -19.20 23.76
N LYS A 79 -10.23 -18.54 24.92
CA LYS A 79 -10.27 -17.07 25.02
C LYS A 79 -9.06 -16.43 24.37
N SER A 80 -7.85 -16.98 24.60
CA SER A 80 -6.60 -16.49 24.02
C SER A 80 -6.59 -16.61 22.49
N GLU A 81 -7.03 -17.75 21.95
CA GLU A 81 -7.10 -17.92 20.49
C GLU A 81 -8.14 -17.00 19.85
N LEU A 82 -9.29 -16.84 20.48
CA LEU A 82 -10.30 -15.86 20.02
C LEU A 82 -9.79 -14.43 20.04
N TYR A 83 -9.02 -14.06 21.07
CA TYR A 83 -8.39 -12.74 21.13
C TYR A 83 -7.45 -12.51 19.96
N LYS A 84 -6.57 -13.48 19.65
CA LYS A 84 -5.65 -13.40 18.51
C LYS A 84 -6.41 -13.24 17.18
N VAL A 85 -7.49 -14.01 17.00
CA VAL A 85 -8.32 -13.91 15.79
C VAL A 85 -8.99 -12.54 15.71
N THR A 86 -9.51 -12.03 16.82
CA THR A 86 -10.16 -10.71 16.86
C THR A 86 -9.17 -9.59 16.56
N LEU A 87 -7.95 -9.68 17.12
CA LEU A 87 -6.90 -8.70 16.84
C LEU A 87 -6.55 -8.68 15.34
N ARG A 88 -6.37 -9.85 14.73
CA ARG A 88 -6.11 -9.96 13.28
C ARG A 88 -7.27 -9.41 12.43
N LEU A 89 -8.52 -9.68 12.85
CA LEU A 89 -9.69 -9.13 12.16
C LEU A 89 -9.75 -7.60 12.27
N LYS A 90 -9.42 -7.06 13.44
CA LYS A 90 -9.33 -5.61 13.65
C LYS A 90 -8.28 -4.98 12.73
N GLU A 91 -7.06 -5.51 12.74
CA GLU A 91 -5.96 -5.05 11.88
C GLU A 91 -6.32 -5.14 10.39
N ALA A 92 -6.94 -6.24 9.97
CA ALA A 92 -7.38 -6.42 8.59
C ALA A 92 -8.48 -5.42 8.19
N ASN A 93 -9.43 -5.14 9.08
CA ASN A 93 -10.50 -4.18 8.84
C ASN A 93 -9.97 -2.74 8.77
N GLU A 94 -9.09 -2.35 9.70
CA GLU A 94 -8.43 -1.03 9.69
C GLU A 94 -7.62 -0.82 8.40
N LEU A 95 -6.91 -1.86 7.93
CA LEU A 95 -6.20 -1.82 6.66
C LEU A 95 -7.18 -1.65 5.47
N LEU A 96 -8.28 -2.39 5.47
CA LEU A 96 -9.30 -2.32 4.42
C LEU A 96 -9.97 -0.94 4.37
N GLU A 97 -10.27 -0.36 5.53
CA GLU A 97 -10.81 1.00 5.64
C GLU A 97 -9.82 2.05 5.10
N GLN A 98 -8.52 1.92 5.45
CA GLN A 98 -7.47 2.78 4.91
C GLN A 98 -7.35 2.65 3.39
N GLU A 99 -7.38 1.43 2.85
CA GLU A 99 -7.34 1.20 1.40
C GLU A 99 -8.58 1.77 0.70
N THR A 100 -9.76 1.61 1.29
CA THR A 100 -11.01 2.13 0.74
C THR A 100 -11.02 3.66 0.72
N GLN A 101 -10.60 4.30 1.82
CA GLN A 101 -10.46 5.75 1.88
C GLN A 101 -9.44 6.26 0.86
N TYR A 102 -8.30 5.57 0.77
CA TYR A 102 -7.26 5.89 -0.18
C TYR A 102 -7.75 5.82 -1.64
N LEU A 103 -8.56 4.79 -1.99
CA LEU A 103 -9.18 4.67 -3.30
C LEU A 103 -10.19 5.81 -3.57
N ALA A 104 -10.98 6.18 -2.57
CA ALA A 104 -11.94 7.28 -2.69
C ALA A 104 -11.23 8.61 -2.96
N ASP A 105 -10.15 8.89 -2.22
CA ASP A 105 -9.34 10.10 -2.40
C ASP A 105 -8.67 10.12 -3.79
N ALA A 106 -8.11 8.99 -4.22
CA ALA A 106 -7.53 8.84 -5.55
C ALA A 106 -8.53 9.07 -6.67
N MET A 107 -9.76 8.53 -6.55
CA MET A 107 -10.85 8.75 -7.52
C MET A 107 -11.28 10.22 -7.57
N SER A 108 -11.32 10.89 -6.42
CA SER A 108 -11.60 12.33 -6.33
C SER A 108 -10.53 13.14 -7.08
N ASP A 109 -9.25 12.84 -6.83
CA ASP A 109 -8.13 13.52 -7.49
C ASP A 109 -8.12 13.30 -9.00
N ILE A 110 -8.33 12.06 -9.47
CA ILE A 110 -8.47 11.76 -10.89
C ILE A 110 -9.61 12.57 -11.50
N SER A 111 -10.77 12.63 -10.84
CA SER A 111 -11.93 13.37 -11.31
C SER A 111 -11.62 14.87 -11.46
N HIS A 112 -10.93 15.44 -10.50
CA HIS A 112 -10.47 16.83 -10.56
C HIS A 112 -9.46 17.07 -11.68
N GLN A 113 -8.49 16.16 -11.87
CA GLN A 113 -7.48 16.27 -12.92
C GLN A 113 -8.05 16.08 -14.33
N LEU A 114 -9.15 15.35 -14.49
CA LEU A 114 -9.88 15.24 -15.76
C LEU A 114 -10.80 16.43 -16.00
N LYS A 115 -11.48 16.94 -14.97
CA LYS A 115 -12.46 18.03 -15.08
C LYS A 115 -11.81 19.34 -15.55
N THR A 116 -10.64 19.68 -15.05
CA THR A 116 -9.94 20.94 -15.36
C THR A 116 -9.63 21.09 -16.85
N PRO A 117 -8.89 20.15 -17.51
CA PRO A 117 -8.64 20.24 -18.94
C PRO A 117 -9.92 20.18 -19.79
N LEU A 118 -10.89 19.36 -19.41
CA LEU A 118 -12.19 19.30 -20.11
C LEU A 118 -12.94 20.63 -20.07
N THR A 119 -12.95 21.29 -18.90
CA THR A 119 -13.59 22.61 -18.78
C THR A 119 -12.86 23.67 -19.60
N SER A 120 -11.52 23.64 -19.58
CA SER A 120 -10.70 24.56 -20.40
C SER A 120 -10.95 24.36 -21.88
N MET A 121 -10.94 23.12 -22.37
CA MET A 121 -11.23 22.80 -23.77
C MET A 121 -12.65 23.23 -24.18
N ARG A 122 -13.63 23.02 -23.31
CA ARG A 122 -15.00 23.47 -23.60
C ARG A 122 -15.09 24.98 -23.77
N MET A 123 -14.47 25.75 -22.84
CA MET A 123 -14.42 27.22 -22.96
C MET A 123 -13.71 27.66 -24.24
N MET A 124 -12.58 27.07 -24.59
CA MET A 124 -11.86 27.40 -25.81
C MET A 124 -12.71 27.08 -27.06
N ASN A 125 -13.44 25.97 -27.08
CA ASN A 125 -14.33 25.64 -28.18
C ASN A 125 -15.52 26.60 -28.30
N GLU A 126 -16.06 27.07 -27.17
CA GLU A 126 -17.11 28.11 -27.17
C GLU A 126 -16.57 29.42 -27.76
N LEU A 127 -15.34 29.82 -27.40
CA LEU A 127 -14.70 31.02 -27.97
C LEU A 127 -14.31 30.85 -29.45
N LEU A 128 -13.89 29.68 -29.87
CA LEU A 128 -13.58 29.36 -31.26
C LEU A 128 -14.81 29.44 -32.20
N ALA A 129 -16.03 29.38 -31.65
CA ALA A 129 -17.29 29.53 -32.39
C ALA A 129 -17.61 30.99 -32.76
N ASP A 130 -16.90 31.99 -32.20
CA ASP A 130 -17.06 33.39 -32.55
C ASP A 130 -16.50 33.65 -33.97
N PRO A 131 -17.35 34.11 -34.92
CA PRO A 131 -16.93 34.43 -36.28
C PRO A 131 -15.95 35.61 -36.35
N ASN A 132 -15.97 36.50 -35.35
CA ASN A 132 -15.14 37.69 -35.30
C ASN A 132 -13.76 37.46 -34.63
N LEU A 133 -13.46 36.22 -34.24
CA LEU A 133 -12.18 35.90 -33.62
C LEU A 133 -11.04 36.07 -34.65
N ASP A 134 -10.03 36.82 -34.28
CA ASP A 134 -8.85 36.97 -35.11
C ASP A 134 -8.07 35.63 -35.30
N GLU A 135 -7.42 35.49 -36.43
CA GLU A 135 -6.75 34.26 -36.85
C GLU A 135 -5.65 33.85 -35.85
N GLN A 136 -4.90 34.78 -35.29
CA GLN A 136 -3.83 34.51 -34.35
C GLN A 136 -4.35 33.94 -33.05
N THR A 137 -5.41 34.51 -32.49
CA THR A 137 -6.09 34.01 -31.29
C THR A 137 -6.74 32.63 -31.55
N ARG A 138 -7.32 32.45 -32.78
CA ARG A 138 -7.87 31.15 -33.18
C ARG A 138 -6.82 30.05 -33.18
N LEU A 139 -5.66 30.29 -33.79
CA LEU A 139 -4.55 29.32 -33.78
C LEU A 139 -4.00 29.04 -32.39
N MET A 140 -3.95 30.06 -31.54
CA MET A 140 -3.56 29.90 -30.14
C MET A 140 -4.53 28.95 -29.38
N PHE A 141 -5.83 29.15 -29.50
CA PHE A 141 -6.83 28.29 -28.83
C PHE A 141 -6.80 26.86 -29.38
N ILE A 142 -6.60 26.66 -30.68
CA ILE A 142 -6.43 25.34 -31.28
C ILE A 142 -5.19 24.65 -30.70
N SER A 143 -4.05 25.35 -30.58
CA SER A 143 -2.82 24.82 -30.00
C SER A 143 -3.01 24.46 -28.52
N GLN A 144 -3.67 25.31 -27.75
CA GLN A 144 -3.96 25.03 -26.34
C GLN A 144 -4.91 23.85 -26.17
N ASN A 145 -5.95 23.73 -27.01
CA ASN A 145 -6.84 22.56 -27.01
C ASN A 145 -6.07 21.26 -27.28
N LYS A 146 -5.15 21.28 -28.25
CA LYS A 146 -4.29 20.13 -28.53
C LYS A 146 -3.46 19.73 -27.30
N THR A 147 -2.84 20.70 -26.65
CA THR A 147 -2.06 20.47 -25.43
C THR A 147 -2.90 19.82 -24.31
N GLN A 148 -4.17 20.28 -24.15
CA GLN A 148 -5.05 19.67 -23.15
C GLN A 148 -5.47 18.25 -23.52
N LEU A 149 -5.70 17.96 -24.80
CA LEU A 149 -5.98 16.60 -25.30
C LEU A 149 -4.78 15.66 -25.08
N ASP A 150 -3.58 16.09 -25.42
CA ASP A 150 -2.35 15.31 -25.21
C ASP A 150 -2.14 14.99 -23.72
N ARG A 151 -2.42 15.96 -22.85
CA ARG A 151 -2.39 15.78 -21.40
C ARG A 151 -3.40 14.74 -20.90
N LEU A 152 -4.66 14.81 -21.40
CA LEU A 152 -5.68 13.81 -21.06
C LEU A 152 -5.31 12.42 -21.53
N GLN A 153 -4.82 12.29 -22.75
CA GLN A 153 -4.38 11.01 -23.29
C GLN A 153 -3.24 10.41 -22.47
N TRP A 154 -2.26 11.23 -22.08
CA TRP A 154 -1.18 10.79 -21.19
C TRP A 154 -1.71 10.33 -19.82
N LEU A 155 -2.64 11.09 -19.22
CA LEU A 155 -3.25 10.75 -17.93
C LEU A 155 -3.97 9.40 -17.98
N VAL A 156 -4.83 9.20 -18.98
CA VAL A 156 -5.58 7.94 -19.15
C VAL A 156 -4.62 6.77 -19.38
N SER A 157 -3.60 6.95 -20.24
CA SER A 157 -2.59 5.93 -20.51
C SER A 157 -1.81 5.55 -19.25
N SER A 158 -1.41 6.54 -18.45
CA SER A 158 -0.69 6.33 -17.19
C SER A 158 -1.55 5.59 -16.15
N LEU A 159 -2.85 5.93 -16.06
CA LEU A 159 -3.80 5.24 -15.18
C LEU A 159 -3.98 3.77 -15.58
N LEU A 160 -4.11 3.48 -16.89
CA LEU A 160 -4.24 2.11 -17.39
C LEU A 160 -2.97 1.29 -17.15
N LYS A 161 -1.78 1.86 -17.39
CA LYS A 161 -0.49 1.22 -17.07
C LYS A 161 -0.42 0.90 -15.58
N PHE A 162 -0.78 1.88 -14.76
CA PHE A 162 -0.76 1.73 -13.31
C PHE A 162 -1.73 0.64 -12.82
N ALA A 163 -2.97 0.60 -13.36
CA ALA A 163 -3.94 -0.43 -13.01
C ALA A 163 -3.43 -1.85 -13.35
N LYS A 164 -2.72 -2.02 -14.48
CA LYS A 164 -2.08 -3.30 -14.84
C LYS A 164 -1.00 -3.72 -13.86
N LEU A 165 -0.20 -2.78 -13.36
CA LEU A 165 0.82 -3.04 -12.33
C LEU A 165 0.20 -3.45 -11.00
N ASP A 166 -0.85 -2.75 -10.59
CA ASP A 166 -1.53 -2.97 -9.31
C ASP A 166 -2.23 -4.34 -9.22
N THR A 167 -2.87 -4.74 -10.31
CA THR A 167 -3.54 -6.05 -10.42
C THR A 167 -2.56 -7.20 -10.70
N LYS A 168 -1.26 -6.94 -10.79
CA LYS A 168 -0.22 -7.90 -11.19
C LYS A 168 -0.54 -8.62 -12.51
N THR A 169 -1.27 -7.95 -13.40
CA THR A 169 -1.61 -8.46 -14.74
C THR A 169 -0.64 -7.94 -15.81
N ALA A 170 0.34 -7.13 -15.42
CA ALA A 170 1.40 -6.70 -16.30
C ALA A 170 2.39 -7.86 -16.53
N ASP A 171 2.55 -8.26 -17.78
CA ASP A 171 3.55 -9.24 -18.17
C ASP A 171 4.92 -8.55 -18.22
N PHE A 172 5.85 -8.99 -17.39
CA PHE A 172 7.24 -8.53 -17.39
C PHE A 172 8.11 -9.57 -18.07
N LYS A 173 8.78 -9.15 -19.14
CA LYS A 173 9.82 -9.96 -19.78
C LYS A 173 11.09 -9.91 -18.96
N GLN A 174 11.80 -11.03 -18.90
CA GLN A 174 13.12 -11.09 -18.28
C GLN A 174 14.20 -11.17 -19.36
N GLU A 175 14.71 -10.01 -19.74
CA GLU A 175 15.74 -9.86 -20.76
C GLU A 175 17.03 -9.29 -20.14
N ILE A 176 18.18 -9.60 -20.72
CA ILE A 176 19.46 -9.00 -20.31
C ILE A 176 19.60 -7.66 -21.01
N LEU A 177 19.53 -6.58 -20.25
CA LEU A 177 19.46 -5.21 -20.75
C LEU A 177 20.74 -4.44 -20.42
N SER A 178 21.26 -3.64 -21.38
CA SER A 178 22.32 -2.67 -21.13
C SER A 178 21.75 -1.44 -20.42
N VAL A 179 22.33 -1.07 -19.29
CA VAL A 179 21.89 0.11 -18.51
C VAL A 179 22.06 1.40 -19.32
N LYS A 180 23.15 1.53 -20.07
CA LYS A 180 23.39 2.71 -20.93
C LYS A 180 22.30 2.86 -21.99
N THR A 181 21.91 1.76 -22.63
CA THR A 181 20.84 1.77 -23.65
C THR A 181 19.50 2.17 -23.03
N LEU A 182 19.17 1.66 -21.83
CA LEU A 182 17.95 2.05 -21.10
C LEU A 182 17.94 3.55 -20.79
N ILE A 183 19.04 4.11 -20.30
CA ILE A 183 19.18 5.55 -20.01
C ILE A 183 19.00 6.38 -21.28
N GLN A 184 19.62 5.97 -22.41
CA GLN A 184 19.47 6.67 -23.68
C GLN A 184 18.02 6.74 -24.16
N HIS A 185 17.29 5.62 -24.14
CA HIS A 185 15.89 5.61 -24.53
C HIS A 185 14.99 6.35 -23.55
N ALA A 186 15.32 6.35 -22.25
CA ALA A 186 14.53 7.05 -21.25
C ALA A 186 14.69 8.58 -21.31
N ILE A 187 15.85 9.08 -21.71
CA ILE A 187 16.11 10.52 -21.82
C ILE A 187 15.68 11.10 -23.18
N GLU A 188 15.62 10.30 -24.22
CA GLU A 188 15.31 10.73 -25.59
C GLU A 188 14.05 11.60 -25.69
N PRO A 189 12.88 11.24 -25.12
CA PRO A 189 11.66 12.06 -25.14
C PRO A 189 11.77 13.34 -24.30
N LEU A 190 12.80 13.46 -23.46
CA LEU A 190 13.00 14.57 -22.53
C LEU A 190 14.11 15.55 -22.98
N MET A 191 14.70 15.32 -24.15
CA MET A 191 15.77 16.19 -24.67
C MET A 191 15.33 17.62 -24.89
N ILE A 192 14.14 17.85 -25.46
CA ILE A 192 13.58 19.19 -25.68
C ILE A 192 13.40 19.96 -24.37
N PRO A 193 12.74 19.42 -23.32
CA PRO A 193 12.69 20.07 -22.01
C PRO A 193 14.07 20.39 -21.41
N LEU A 194 15.05 19.50 -21.56
CA LEU A 194 16.43 19.72 -21.12
C LEU A 194 17.08 20.92 -21.84
N GLU A 195 16.97 20.99 -23.18
CA GLU A 195 17.50 22.08 -23.99
C GLU A 195 16.84 23.43 -23.64
N ILE A 196 15.50 23.46 -23.47
CA ILE A 196 14.79 24.70 -23.12
C ILE A 196 15.26 25.25 -21.76
N LYS A 197 15.59 24.37 -20.82
CA LYS A 197 16.11 24.75 -19.49
C LYS A 197 17.64 24.87 -19.47
N GLU A 198 18.33 24.67 -20.60
CA GLU A 198 19.80 24.69 -20.67
C GLU A 198 20.47 23.79 -19.61
N GLN A 199 19.82 22.69 -19.23
CA GLN A 199 20.30 21.79 -18.21
C GLN A 199 21.36 20.83 -18.74
N GLN A 200 22.33 20.49 -17.89
CA GLN A 200 23.36 19.50 -18.22
C GLN A 200 22.94 18.11 -17.74
N PHE A 201 22.94 17.15 -18.64
CA PHE A 201 22.69 15.73 -18.34
C PHE A 201 23.97 14.93 -18.53
N ILE A 202 24.53 14.41 -17.43
CA ILE A 202 25.85 13.77 -17.41
C ILE A 202 25.69 12.31 -16.99
N VAL A 203 26.12 11.37 -17.84
CA VAL A 203 26.12 9.94 -17.53
C VAL A 203 27.55 9.44 -17.33
N GLN A 204 27.79 8.82 -16.17
CA GLN A 204 29.09 8.29 -15.79
C GLN A 204 28.98 6.84 -15.29
N GLY A 205 30.08 6.13 -15.24
CA GLY A 205 30.18 4.78 -14.68
C GLY A 205 30.35 3.67 -15.71
N ASP A 206 30.35 2.44 -15.20
CA ASP A 206 30.68 1.25 -15.97
C ASP A 206 29.57 0.81 -16.91
N GLU A 207 29.95 0.03 -17.93
CA GLU A 207 28.98 -0.68 -18.74
C GLU A 207 28.40 -1.88 -17.96
N CYS A 208 27.16 -1.75 -17.53
CA CYS A 208 26.49 -2.75 -16.71
C CYS A 208 25.28 -3.32 -17.42
N LYS A 209 24.95 -4.57 -17.05
CA LYS A 209 23.72 -5.23 -17.50
C LYS A 209 22.84 -5.56 -16.32
N ILE A 210 21.53 -5.46 -16.49
CA ILE A 210 20.49 -5.89 -15.55
C ILE A 210 19.56 -6.88 -16.22
N VAL A 211 18.78 -7.62 -15.43
CA VAL A 211 17.69 -8.48 -15.93
C VAL A 211 16.39 -7.76 -15.65
N GLY A 212 15.55 -7.60 -16.67
CA GLY A 212 14.27 -6.92 -16.54
C GLY A 212 13.54 -6.78 -17.86
N ASP A 213 12.44 -6.05 -17.86
CA ASP A 213 11.68 -5.68 -19.06
C ASP A 213 12.14 -4.33 -19.57
N PHE A 214 12.47 -4.28 -20.87
CA PHE A 214 12.98 -3.07 -21.51
C PHE A 214 11.99 -1.90 -21.42
N HIS A 215 10.74 -2.12 -21.81
CA HIS A 215 9.75 -1.05 -21.91
C HIS A 215 9.34 -0.51 -20.54
N TRP A 216 9.13 -1.40 -19.59
CA TRP A 216 8.80 -1.02 -18.22
C TRP A 216 9.95 -0.31 -17.53
N THR A 217 11.19 -0.77 -17.73
CA THR A 217 12.37 -0.12 -17.12
C THR A 217 12.62 1.27 -17.73
N VAL A 218 12.47 1.42 -19.05
CA VAL A 218 12.53 2.74 -19.71
C VAL A 218 11.45 3.66 -19.15
N GLU A 219 10.21 3.20 -18.99
CA GLU A 219 9.12 3.99 -18.41
C GLU A 219 9.44 4.46 -16.98
N ALA A 220 9.99 3.57 -16.13
CA ALA A 220 10.40 3.94 -14.77
C ALA A 220 11.49 5.01 -14.76
N LEU A 221 12.53 4.85 -15.58
CA LEU A 221 13.62 5.82 -15.70
C LEU A 221 13.12 7.17 -16.26
N THR A 222 12.25 7.15 -17.27
CA THR A 222 11.65 8.35 -17.86
C THR A 222 10.88 9.15 -16.81
N ASN A 223 10.10 8.48 -15.95
CA ASN A 223 9.37 9.14 -14.85
C ASN A 223 10.30 9.81 -13.83
N ILE A 224 11.43 9.15 -13.51
CA ILE A 224 12.42 9.71 -12.57
C ILE A 224 13.18 10.88 -13.22
N PHE A 225 13.62 10.74 -14.49
CA PHE A 225 14.29 11.82 -15.21
C PHE A 225 13.38 13.03 -15.41
N LYS A 226 12.11 12.80 -15.77
CA LYS A 226 11.12 13.87 -15.86
C LYS A 226 11.00 14.65 -14.56
N ASN A 227 10.92 13.94 -13.43
CA ASN A 227 10.88 14.57 -12.11
C ASN A 227 12.17 15.39 -11.85
N ALA A 228 13.36 14.83 -12.12
CA ALA A 228 14.61 15.54 -11.96
C ALA A 228 14.66 16.82 -12.82
N ILE A 229 14.27 16.74 -14.11
CA ILE A 229 14.24 17.88 -15.02
C ILE A 229 13.26 18.96 -14.58
N GLU A 230 12.06 18.57 -14.12
CA GLU A 230 11.03 19.50 -13.66
C GLU A 230 11.50 20.33 -12.46
N HIS A 231 12.18 19.70 -11.50
CA HIS A 231 12.60 20.32 -10.23
C HIS A 231 14.02 20.89 -10.24
N THR A 232 14.78 20.69 -11.32
CA THR A 232 16.09 21.30 -11.53
C THR A 232 15.92 22.68 -12.16
N PRO A 233 16.61 23.73 -11.66
CA PRO A 233 16.53 25.07 -12.23
C PRO A 233 17.16 25.15 -13.63
N VAL A 234 16.96 26.27 -14.30
CA VAL A 234 17.64 26.62 -15.57
C VAL A 234 19.15 26.58 -15.35
N CYS A 235 19.90 26.07 -16.31
CA CYS A 235 21.35 25.83 -16.23
C CYS A 235 21.79 24.87 -15.13
N GLY A 236 20.86 24.09 -14.55
CA GLY A 236 21.16 23.10 -13.51
C GLY A 236 21.77 21.83 -14.09
N THR A 237 22.12 20.89 -13.20
CA THR A 237 22.83 19.67 -13.57
C THR A 237 22.15 18.43 -13.04
N ILE A 238 21.97 17.42 -13.88
CA ILE A 238 21.47 16.09 -13.54
C ILE A 238 22.59 15.09 -13.84
N GLN A 239 23.04 14.38 -12.82
CA GLN A 239 24.11 13.39 -12.92
C GLN A 239 23.55 11.99 -12.74
N VAL A 240 23.89 11.08 -13.67
CA VAL A 240 23.55 9.67 -13.61
C VAL A 240 24.85 8.88 -13.44
N ASN A 241 24.98 8.17 -12.33
CA ASN A 241 26.13 7.34 -12.04
C ASN A 241 25.71 5.85 -11.99
N ILE A 242 26.47 5.01 -12.71
CA ILE A 242 26.21 3.58 -12.80
C ILE A 242 27.31 2.84 -12.07
N GLN A 243 26.94 2.03 -11.06
CA GLN A 243 27.86 1.24 -10.28
C GLN A 243 27.43 -0.23 -10.23
N LYS A 244 28.39 -1.12 -10.32
CA LYS A 244 28.16 -2.58 -10.21
C LYS A 244 28.87 -3.12 -8.98
N ASN A 245 28.13 -3.87 -8.18
CA ASN A 245 28.72 -4.68 -7.12
C ASN A 245 28.33 -6.16 -7.27
N PRO A 246 28.85 -7.07 -6.44
CA PRO A 246 28.52 -8.51 -6.53
C PRO A 246 27.02 -8.82 -6.36
N ILE A 247 26.27 -8.02 -5.62
CA ILE A 247 24.88 -8.28 -5.20
C ILE A 247 23.87 -7.58 -6.14
N TYR A 248 24.13 -6.33 -6.54
CA TYR A 248 23.22 -5.53 -7.34
C TYR A 248 23.97 -4.60 -8.34
N THR A 249 23.24 -4.10 -9.32
CA THR A 249 23.63 -2.95 -10.13
C THR A 249 22.85 -1.75 -9.61
N GLU A 250 23.54 -0.63 -9.34
CA GLU A 250 22.94 0.62 -8.85
C GLU A 250 23.02 1.71 -9.92
N ILE A 251 21.89 2.38 -10.12
CA ILE A 251 21.79 3.59 -10.94
C ILE A 251 21.44 4.72 -10.00
N THR A 252 22.38 5.63 -9.78
CA THR A 252 22.18 6.82 -8.95
C THR A 252 21.89 8.02 -9.85
N ILE A 253 20.75 8.67 -9.64
CA ILE A 253 20.31 9.87 -10.36
C ILE A 253 20.30 11.02 -9.37
N LYS A 254 21.17 12.00 -9.56
CA LYS A 254 21.33 13.16 -8.66
C LYS A 254 21.07 14.43 -9.45
N ASP A 255 20.20 15.27 -8.91
CA ASP A 255 19.96 16.63 -9.37
C ASP A 255 20.46 17.67 -8.36
N ASN A 256 20.66 18.91 -8.79
CA ASN A 256 20.92 20.06 -7.97
C ASN A 256 19.72 21.01 -7.90
N GLY A 257 18.52 20.44 -7.85
CA GLY A 257 17.25 21.14 -7.79
C GLY A 257 16.90 21.69 -6.43
N GLU A 258 15.64 22.08 -6.26
CA GLU A 258 15.11 22.67 -5.02
C GLU A 258 15.09 21.70 -3.83
N GLY A 259 15.24 20.39 -4.08
CA GLY A 259 15.14 19.36 -3.05
C GLY A 259 13.71 19.16 -2.55
N ILE A 260 13.56 18.21 -1.63
CA ILE A 260 12.27 17.75 -1.08
C ILE A 260 12.29 17.94 0.43
N ASP A 261 11.18 18.44 0.99
CA ASP A 261 11.01 18.57 2.44
C ASP A 261 11.03 17.15 3.09
N LYS A 262 11.64 17.06 4.28
CA LYS A 262 11.70 15.81 5.04
C LYS A 262 10.31 15.24 5.37
N GLU A 263 9.32 16.11 5.53
CA GLU A 263 7.94 15.70 5.78
C GLU A 263 7.32 14.99 4.57
N ASP A 264 7.71 15.35 3.34
CA ASP A 264 7.19 14.83 2.10
C ASP A 264 7.87 13.50 1.67
N LEU A 265 9.12 13.26 2.08
CA LEU A 265 9.91 12.09 1.68
C LEU A 265 9.21 10.73 1.91
N PRO A 266 8.55 10.46 3.07
CA PRO A 266 7.86 9.19 3.30
C PRO A 266 6.67 8.94 2.36
N TYR A 267 6.14 10.01 1.79
CA TYR A 267 4.94 9.98 0.95
C TYR A 267 5.23 10.08 -0.55
N LEU A 268 6.48 10.33 -0.93
CA LEU A 268 6.88 10.63 -2.31
C LEU A 268 6.48 9.55 -3.32
N PHE A 269 6.48 8.28 -2.90
CA PHE A 269 6.09 7.14 -3.71
C PHE A 269 4.62 6.72 -3.52
N LYS A 270 3.85 7.46 -2.71
CA LYS A 270 2.40 7.23 -2.63
C LYS A 270 1.73 7.72 -3.92
N ARG A 271 0.71 7.01 -4.33
CA ARG A 271 -0.10 7.32 -5.52
C ARG A 271 -0.79 8.66 -5.32
N PHE A 272 -0.83 9.47 -6.36
CA PHE A 272 -1.49 10.79 -6.36
C PHE A 272 -0.91 11.78 -5.35
N TYR A 273 0.19 11.42 -4.70
CA TYR A 273 0.85 12.32 -3.77
C TYR A 273 1.57 13.44 -4.54
N ARG A 274 1.35 14.67 -4.06
CA ARG A 274 1.98 15.88 -4.60
C ARG A 274 2.57 16.64 -3.42
N GLY A 275 3.88 16.85 -3.46
CA GLY A 275 4.54 17.71 -2.47
C GLY A 275 4.04 19.17 -2.56
N LYS A 276 4.35 19.96 -1.56
CA LYS A 276 3.92 21.37 -1.44
C LYS A 276 4.32 22.22 -2.65
N ASN A 277 5.45 21.88 -3.30
CA ASN A 277 6.03 22.60 -4.43
C ASN A 277 5.77 21.88 -5.78
N ALA A 278 4.87 20.91 -5.81
CA ALA A 278 4.60 20.16 -7.04
C ALA A 278 3.98 21.06 -8.12
N ASN A 279 4.44 20.92 -9.36
CA ASN A 279 3.87 21.61 -10.51
C ASN A 279 2.36 21.32 -10.59
N ARG A 280 1.55 22.35 -10.89
CA ARG A 280 0.08 22.23 -11.02
C ARG A 280 -0.33 21.14 -12.01
N ASP A 281 0.53 20.83 -12.96
CA ASP A 281 0.29 19.85 -14.01
C ASP A 281 0.68 18.42 -13.65
N SER A 282 1.38 18.20 -12.54
CA SER A 282 1.76 16.86 -12.09
C SER A 282 0.59 16.14 -11.45
N VAL A 283 0.39 14.86 -11.79
CA VAL A 283 -0.72 14.02 -11.28
C VAL A 283 -0.30 13.19 -10.06
N GLY A 284 0.99 13.13 -9.75
CA GLY A 284 1.50 12.34 -8.62
C GLY A 284 1.53 10.83 -8.86
N ILE A 285 1.51 10.38 -10.13
CA ILE A 285 1.53 8.95 -10.49
C ILE A 285 2.95 8.48 -10.85
N GLY A 286 3.78 9.35 -11.41
CA GLY A 286 5.04 8.96 -12.06
C GLY A 286 6.03 8.23 -11.14
N LEU A 287 6.31 8.77 -9.95
CA LEU A 287 7.24 8.16 -8.99
C LEU A 287 6.66 6.89 -8.36
N ALA A 288 5.35 6.86 -8.09
CA ALA A 288 4.67 5.66 -7.60
C ALA A 288 4.75 4.52 -8.62
N MET A 289 4.55 4.84 -9.91
CA MET A 289 4.68 3.88 -11.02
C MET A 289 6.13 3.41 -11.17
N ALA A 290 7.10 4.31 -11.10
CA ALA A 290 8.51 3.93 -11.15
C ALA A 290 8.88 2.94 -10.03
N LYS A 291 8.42 3.19 -8.79
CA LYS A 291 8.66 2.28 -7.67
C LYS A 291 7.99 0.92 -7.89
N SER A 292 6.75 0.88 -8.33
CA SER A 292 6.06 -0.39 -8.62
C SER A 292 6.79 -1.19 -9.70
N ILE A 293 7.20 -0.55 -10.79
CA ILE A 293 7.92 -1.19 -11.88
C ILE A 293 9.26 -1.79 -11.41
N ILE A 294 10.03 -1.03 -10.63
CA ILE A 294 11.34 -1.48 -10.13
C ILE A 294 11.17 -2.64 -9.15
N ASN A 295 10.18 -2.57 -8.24
CA ASN A 295 9.91 -3.63 -7.29
C ASN A 295 9.47 -4.95 -7.96
N GLU A 296 8.62 -4.89 -8.98
CA GLU A 296 8.19 -6.06 -9.75
C GLU A 296 9.35 -6.75 -10.50
N GLN A 297 10.43 -6.01 -10.75
CA GLN A 297 11.65 -6.52 -11.39
C GLN A 297 12.76 -6.86 -10.39
N ASN A 298 12.40 -7.22 -9.15
CA ASN A 298 13.35 -7.57 -8.09
C ASN A 298 14.38 -6.47 -7.82
N GLY A 299 13.94 -5.22 -7.86
CA GLY A 299 14.74 -4.04 -7.55
C GLY A 299 14.18 -3.27 -6.36
N ASP A 300 14.87 -2.20 -5.99
CA ASP A 300 14.41 -1.24 -4.99
C ASP A 300 14.78 0.18 -5.40
N ILE A 301 14.00 1.15 -4.92
CA ILE A 301 14.24 2.57 -5.14
C ILE A 301 14.29 3.32 -3.82
N LEU A 302 15.39 4.00 -3.60
CA LEU A 302 15.63 4.84 -2.43
C LEU A 302 15.74 6.31 -2.87
N VAL A 303 15.36 7.23 -1.99
CA VAL A 303 15.48 8.67 -2.20
C VAL A 303 16.14 9.32 -1.01
N GLU A 304 17.09 10.20 -1.30
CA GLU A 304 17.75 11.09 -0.34
C GLU A 304 17.61 12.51 -0.89
N SER A 305 17.14 13.45 -0.07
CA SER A 305 16.99 14.85 -0.52
C SER A 305 17.26 15.82 0.61
N ILE A 306 17.79 16.97 0.24
CA ILE A 306 18.01 18.10 1.14
C ILE A 306 17.43 19.34 0.48
N LEU A 307 16.49 19.98 1.14
CA LEU A 307 15.83 21.19 0.65
C LEU A 307 16.85 22.28 0.33
N GLY A 308 16.77 22.86 -0.87
CA GLY A 308 17.70 23.86 -1.39
C GLY A 308 19.02 23.31 -1.93
N VAL A 309 19.27 22.00 -1.90
CA VAL A 309 20.52 21.37 -2.38
C VAL A 309 20.29 20.44 -3.56
N GLY A 310 19.19 19.67 -3.53
CA GLY A 310 18.82 18.72 -4.59
C GLY A 310 18.36 17.38 -4.08
N THR A 311 18.08 16.47 -5.02
CA THR A 311 17.55 15.12 -4.76
C THR A 311 18.44 14.06 -5.39
N THR A 312 18.51 12.91 -4.74
CA THR A 312 19.24 11.73 -5.22
C THR A 312 18.34 10.51 -5.16
N PHE A 313 18.03 9.93 -6.30
CA PHE A 313 17.36 8.64 -6.42
C PHE A 313 18.40 7.54 -6.63
N LYS A 314 18.30 6.44 -5.89
CA LYS A 314 19.16 5.26 -6.01
C LYS A 314 18.30 4.06 -6.37
N LEU A 315 18.47 3.55 -7.59
CA LEU A 315 17.77 2.38 -8.10
C LEU A 315 18.71 1.18 -8.01
N LYS A 316 18.28 0.13 -7.33
CA LYS A 316 19.04 -1.10 -7.16
C LYS A 316 18.34 -2.25 -7.87
N PHE A 317 19.04 -2.93 -8.75
CA PHE A 317 18.58 -4.14 -9.44
C PHE A 317 19.38 -5.32 -8.91
N TYR A 318 18.75 -6.17 -8.12
CA TYR A 318 19.41 -7.32 -7.50
C TYR A 318 19.68 -8.41 -8.52
N LYS A 319 20.85 -9.03 -8.41
CA LYS A 319 21.20 -10.15 -9.26
C LYS A 319 20.45 -11.39 -8.77
N LEU A 320 19.86 -12.13 -9.69
CA LEU A 320 19.34 -13.45 -9.39
C LEU A 320 20.53 -14.34 -8.99
N ILE A 321 20.59 -14.75 -7.73
CA ILE A 321 21.52 -15.78 -7.28
C ILE A 321 20.93 -17.09 -7.80
N VAL A 322 21.55 -17.65 -8.83
CA VAL A 322 21.24 -18.98 -9.36
C VAL A 322 22.01 -20.01 -8.55
#